data_a99f9ed7e9e188cdb5be5d9da9508211
#
_entry.id   a99f9ed7e9e188cdb5be5d9da9508211
#
_cell.length_a   1.000
_cell.length_b   1.000
_cell.length_c   1.000
_cell.angle_alpha   90.00
_cell.angle_beta   90.00
_cell.angle_gamma   90.00
#
_symmetry.space_group_name_H-M   'P 1'
#
loop_
_entity.id
_entity.type
_entity.pdbx_description
1 polymer ?
#
loop_
_entity_poly.entity_id
_entity_poly.type
_entity_poly.pdbx_seq_one_letter_code
_entity_poly.pdbx_strand_id
1 'polypeptide(L)'
;MIQDLHQAGGYQIDETAINILIAYDYYKYTKDIVFLKRIFPMLQNAYKYIVRYIENVITFKKTKTFDLWENYVGESVFGISAVFASLKTMGMIYEAVKETYKENRLKVEQINKEIQKINPMLLDVKEWIHMNMYSNEKQTYVNDIENPRIDISTLSLVTPFNIFTVNEKKMINTYMGIEMNLRTYTGGYLRYENDNYLGRKKSMDIIKSLDS
;
A
#
# COMPACT_ATOMS: atom_id res chain seq x y z
N MET A 1 16.57 -11.36 -14.27
CA MET A 1 15.15 -11.05 -13.98
C MET A 1 14.37 -12.23 -13.43
N ILE A 2 14.35 -13.42 -14.07
CA ILE A 2 13.62 -14.60 -13.56
C ILE A 2 14.20 -15.19 -12.25
N GLN A 3 15.52 -15.07 -12.03
CA GLN A 3 16.17 -15.59 -10.81
C GLN A 3 15.77 -14.80 -9.53
N ASP A 4 15.52 -13.48 -9.66
CA ASP A 4 15.12 -12.65 -8.50
C ASP A 4 13.68 -12.92 -8.06
N LEU A 5 12.80 -13.29 -8.99
CA LEU A 5 11.40 -13.63 -8.70
C LEU A 5 11.32 -14.90 -7.82
N HIS A 6 12.19 -15.89 -8.05
CA HIS A 6 12.26 -17.10 -7.22
C HIS A 6 12.83 -16.81 -5.81
N GLN A 7 13.71 -15.82 -5.66
CA GLN A 7 14.25 -15.42 -4.35
C GLN A 7 13.23 -14.66 -3.49
N ALA A 8 12.29 -13.94 -4.11
CA ALA A 8 11.21 -13.26 -3.39
C ALA A 8 10.13 -14.21 -2.86
N GLY A 9 10.18 -15.50 -3.21
CA GLY A 9 9.22 -16.49 -2.75
C GLY A 9 7.77 -16.25 -3.21
N GLY A 10 7.56 -15.39 -4.21
CA GLY A 10 6.24 -15.06 -4.74
C GLY A 10 5.38 -14.21 -3.80
N TYR A 11 5.97 -13.54 -2.80
CA TYR A 11 5.20 -12.75 -1.82
C TYR A 11 4.74 -11.42 -2.40
N GLN A 12 3.44 -11.17 -2.23
CA GLN A 12 2.82 -9.85 -2.36
C GLN A 12 2.28 -9.43 -1.00
N ILE A 13 2.87 -8.40 -0.40
CA ILE A 13 2.47 -7.95 0.94
C ILE A 13 1.08 -7.34 0.95
N ASP A 14 0.69 -6.68 -0.13
CA ASP A 14 -0.63 -6.09 -0.32
C ASP A 14 -1.74 -7.14 -0.33
N GLU A 15 -1.53 -8.33 -0.87
CA GLU A 15 -2.49 -9.42 -0.81
C GLU A 15 -2.83 -9.81 0.64
N THR A 16 -1.82 -9.90 1.51
CA THR A 16 -2.05 -10.14 2.94
C THR A 16 -2.76 -8.96 3.60
N ALA A 17 -2.34 -7.73 3.28
CA ALA A 17 -2.87 -6.50 3.86
C ALA A 17 -4.34 -6.25 3.48
N ILE A 18 -4.68 -6.39 2.20
CA ILE A 18 -6.02 -6.11 1.67
C ILE A 18 -7.06 -7.06 2.27
N ASN A 19 -6.71 -8.30 2.60
CA ASN A 19 -7.64 -9.22 3.25
C ASN A 19 -8.14 -8.73 4.62
N ILE A 20 -7.32 -7.96 5.37
CA ILE A 20 -7.76 -7.33 6.61
C ILE A 20 -8.81 -6.23 6.32
N LEU A 21 -8.61 -5.46 5.25
CA LEU A 21 -9.57 -4.42 4.84
C LEU A 21 -10.90 -5.04 4.43
N ILE A 22 -10.87 -6.07 3.58
CA ILE A 22 -12.07 -6.78 3.11
C ILE A 22 -12.86 -7.37 4.28
N ALA A 23 -12.19 -8.00 5.24
CA ALA A 23 -12.83 -8.57 6.42
C ALA A 23 -13.55 -7.51 7.26
N TYR A 24 -12.93 -6.35 7.44
CA TYR A 24 -13.55 -5.25 8.17
C TYR A 24 -14.68 -4.58 7.38
N ASP A 25 -14.56 -4.43 6.07
CA ASP A 25 -15.61 -3.88 5.23
C ASP A 25 -16.85 -4.79 5.27
N TYR A 26 -16.67 -6.10 5.17
CA TYR A 26 -17.76 -7.03 5.37
C TYR A 26 -18.46 -6.81 6.74
N TYR A 27 -17.67 -6.72 7.82
CA TYR A 27 -18.23 -6.43 9.15
C TYR A 27 -18.95 -5.08 9.21
N LYS A 28 -18.43 -4.04 8.58
CA LYS A 28 -19.08 -2.72 8.54
C LYS A 28 -20.50 -2.78 7.94
N TYR A 29 -20.65 -3.55 6.87
CA TYR A 29 -21.95 -3.71 6.19
C TYR A 29 -22.91 -4.63 6.95
N THR A 30 -22.43 -5.77 7.41
CA THR A 30 -23.28 -6.82 7.98
C THR A 30 -23.50 -6.69 9.48
N LYS A 31 -22.56 -6.01 10.19
CA LYS A 31 -22.47 -6.00 11.66
C LYS A 31 -22.35 -7.39 12.29
N ASP A 32 -21.95 -8.38 11.49
CA ASP A 32 -21.76 -9.77 11.95
C ASP A 32 -20.50 -9.91 12.81
N ILE A 33 -20.67 -9.63 14.11
CA ILE A 33 -19.58 -9.78 15.09
C ILE A 33 -19.19 -11.23 15.32
N VAL A 34 -20.08 -12.18 15.07
CA VAL A 34 -19.81 -13.63 15.23
C VAL A 34 -18.84 -14.07 14.15
N PHE A 35 -19.07 -13.64 12.90
CA PHE A 35 -18.11 -13.85 11.81
C PHE A 35 -16.75 -13.23 12.13
N LEU A 36 -16.72 -11.94 12.53
CA LEU A 36 -15.47 -11.24 12.83
C LEU A 36 -14.67 -11.95 13.93
N LYS A 37 -15.33 -12.40 15.00
CA LYS A 37 -14.69 -13.20 16.07
C LYS A 37 -14.13 -14.52 15.57
N ARG A 38 -14.84 -15.20 14.68
CA ARG A 38 -14.41 -16.48 14.11
C ARG A 38 -13.13 -16.36 13.32
N ILE A 39 -12.98 -15.30 12.52
CA ILE A 39 -11.79 -15.06 11.69
C ILE A 39 -10.69 -14.27 12.42
N PHE A 40 -10.96 -13.71 13.59
CA PHE A 40 -10.03 -12.85 14.33
C PHE A 40 -8.65 -13.46 14.57
N PRO A 41 -8.49 -14.78 14.92
CA PRO A 41 -7.16 -15.39 15.04
C PRO A 41 -6.36 -15.35 13.73
N MET A 42 -7.00 -15.52 12.58
CA MET A 42 -6.38 -15.41 11.26
C MET A 42 -5.92 -13.96 11.01
N LEU A 43 -6.79 -12.98 11.29
CA LEU A 43 -6.46 -11.55 11.15
C LEU A 43 -5.31 -11.13 12.07
N GLN A 44 -5.23 -11.67 13.29
CA GLN A 44 -4.10 -11.43 14.20
C GLN A 44 -2.77 -11.99 13.66
N ASN A 45 -2.80 -13.13 12.99
CA ASN A 45 -1.60 -13.70 12.37
C ASN A 45 -1.15 -12.87 11.15
N ALA A 46 -2.10 -12.45 10.30
CA ALA A 46 -1.84 -11.53 9.21
C ALA A 46 -1.23 -10.21 9.72
N TYR A 47 -1.83 -9.62 10.76
CA TYR A 47 -1.32 -8.42 11.42
C TYR A 47 0.12 -8.56 11.94
N LYS A 48 0.44 -9.66 12.63
CA LYS A 48 1.81 -9.92 13.11
C LYS A 48 2.82 -10.00 11.96
N TYR A 49 2.42 -10.60 10.85
CA TYR A 49 3.27 -10.68 9.66
C TYR A 49 3.51 -9.30 9.06
N ILE A 50 2.45 -8.50 8.92
CA ILE A 50 2.50 -7.12 8.41
C ILE A 50 3.36 -6.22 9.30
N VAL A 51 3.22 -6.32 10.63
CA VAL A 51 4.05 -5.57 11.59
C VAL A 51 5.52 -5.89 11.38
N ARG A 52 5.88 -7.17 11.31
CA ARG A 52 7.27 -7.58 11.06
C ARG A 52 7.81 -7.06 9.72
N TYR A 53 6.98 -7.11 8.68
CA TYR A 53 7.35 -6.57 7.37
C TYR A 53 7.67 -5.09 7.46
N ILE A 54 6.77 -4.29 8.01
CA ILE A 54 6.93 -2.83 8.04
C ILE A 54 8.05 -2.38 8.99
N GLU A 55 8.27 -3.07 10.09
CA GLU A 55 9.42 -2.83 10.97
C GLU A 55 10.75 -3.04 10.22
N ASN A 56 10.83 -4.06 9.37
CA ASN A 56 12.00 -4.28 8.52
C ASN A 56 12.16 -3.15 7.48
N VAL A 57 11.08 -2.72 6.82
CA VAL A 57 11.12 -1.61 5.86
C VAL A 57 11.63 -0.33 6.54
N ILE A 58 11.04 0.06 7.66
CA ILE A 58 11.40 1.28 8.40
C ILE A 58 12.86 1.24 8.88
N THR A 59 13.37 0.06 9.26
CA THR A 59 14.76 -0.11 9.69
C THR A 59 15.74 -0.37 8.55
N PHE A 60 15.32 -0.14 7.30
CA PHE A 60 16.11 -0.34 6.08
C PHE A 60 16.71 -1.74 5.93
N LYS A 61 16.07 -2.74 6.51
CA LYS A 61 16.36 -4.14 6.19
C LYS A 61 15.64 -4.47 4.91
N LYS A 62 16.38 -4.84 3.88
CA LYS A 62 15.81 -5.16 2.57
C LYS A 62 14.73 -6.24 2.70
N THR A 63 13.51 -5.86 2.36
CA THR A 63 12.35 -6.74 2.26
C THR A 63 11.97 -6.85 0.79
N LYS A 64 12.06 -8.05 0.24
CA LYS A 64 11.70 -8.28 -1.16
C LYS A 64 10.24 -8.73 -1.25
N THR A 65 9.43 -7.95 -1.96
CA THR A 65 8.04 -8.29 -2.31
C THR A 65 7.77 -7.87 -3.75
N PHE A 66 6.81 -8.51 -4.39
CA PHE A 66 6.37 -8.05 -5.71
C PHE A 66 5.63 -6.72 -5.59
N ASP A 67 5.75 -5.89 -6.63
CA ASP A 67 4.88 -4.73 -6.82
C ASP A 67 3.47 -5.17 -7.26
N LEU A 68 2.53 -4.22 -7.27
CA LEU A 68 1.15 -4.44 -7.72
C LEU A 68 1.06 -5.10 -9.10
N TRP A 69 2.04 -4.87 -9.97
CA TRP A 69 2.04 -5.34 -11.35
C TRP A 69 2.78 -6.68 -11.54
N GLU A 70 3.33 -7.24 -10.47
CA GLU A 70 4.16 -8.47 -10.48
C GLU A 70 5.37 -8.38 -11.43
N ASN A 71 5.82 -7.16 -11.71
CA ASN A 71 6.91 -6.92 -12.65
C ASN A 71 8.24 -6.63 -11.96
N TYR A 72 8.21 -6.17 -10.71
CA TYR A 72 9.40 -5.79 -9.96
C TYR A 72 9.33 -6.31 -8.53
N VAL A 73 10.51 -6.49 -7.97
CA VAL A 73 10.69 -6.96 -6.59
C VAL A 73 11.44 -5.90 -5.81
N GLY A 74 10.84 -5.34 -4.79
CA GLY A 74 11.38 -4.25 -3.97
C GLY A 74 10.43 -3.78 -2.89
N GLU A 75 10.65 -2.55 -2.38
CA GLU A 75 9.73 -1.88 -1.45
C GLU A 75 8.68 -1.07 -2.24
N SER A 76 7.59 -1.73 -2.64
CA SER A 76 6.51 -1.11 -3.41
C SER A 76 5.71 -0.10 -2.59
N VAL A 77 5.53 1.13 -3.13
CA VAL A 77 4.67 2.14 -2.51
C VAL A 77 3.24 1.64 -2.32
N PHE A 78 2.70 0.87 -3.27
CA PHE A 78 1.36 0.27 -3.16
C PHE A 78 1.29 -0.72 -2.01
N GLY A 79 2.26 -1.63 -1.92
CA GLY A 79 2.34 -2.62 -0.84
C GLY A 79 2.45 -1.98 0.54
N ILE A 80 3.32 -0.97 0.70
CA ILE A 80 3.48 -0.25 1.97
C ILE A 80 2.21 0.55 2.31
N SER A 81 1.53 1.11 1.30
CA SER A 81 0.27 1.82 1.49
C SER A 81 -0.86 0.90 1.93
N ALA A 82 -0.94 -0.30 1.37
CA ALA A 82 -1.88 -1.34 1.80
C ALA A 82 -1.60 -1.78 3.25
N VAL A 83 -0.33 -1.92 3.61
CA VAL A 83 0.10 -2.18 4.99
C VAL A 83 -0.37 -1.08 5.94
N PHE A 84 -0.14 0.19 5.61
CA PHE A 84 -0.64 1.32 6.41
C PHE A 84 -2.15 1.22 6.65
N ALA A 85 -2.92 1.04 5.58
CA ALA A 85 -4.37 0.93 5.67
C ALA A 85 -4.81 -0.28 6.51
N SER A 86 -4.12 -1.41 6.38
CA SER A 86 -4.43 -2.62 7.16
C SER A 86 -4.09 -2.47 8.65
N LEU A 87 -3.01 -1.80 9.02
CA LEU A 87 -2.69 -1.47 10.41
C LEU A 87 -3.80 -0.62 11.03
N LYS A 88 -4.22 0.44 10.34
CA LYS A 88 -5.34 1.29 10.77
C LYS A 88 -6.63 0.49 10.93
N THR A 89 -6.94 -0.36 9.96
CA THR A 89 -8.12 -1.21 9.96
C THR A 89 -8.07 -2.24 11.09
N MET A 90 -6.90 -2.80 11.37
CA MET A 90 -6.74 -3.73 12.49
C MET A 90 -7.02 -3.07 13.84
N GLY A 91 -6.68 -1.79 14.01
CA GLY A 91 -7.09 -1.00 15.17
C GLY A 91 -8.61 -0.95 15.34
N MET A 92 -9.34 -0.72 14.25
CA MET A 92 -10.81 -0.73 14.26
C MET A 92 -11.38 -2.12 14.55
N ILE A 93 -10.76 -3.19 14.03
CA ILE A 93 -11.13 -4.58 14.34
C ILE A 93 -10.91 -4.88 15.83
N TYR A 94 -9.77 -4.48 16.38
CA TYR A 94 -9.49 -4.65 17.80
C TYR A 94 -10.54 -3.96 18.68
N GLU A 95 -10.94 -2.72 18.35
CA GLU A 95 -12.00 -2.02 19.07
C GLU A 95 -13.34 -2.76 18.98
N ALA A 96 -13.75 -3.20 17.78
CA ALA A 96 -14.99 -3.94 17.60
C ALA A 96 -15.01 -5.26 18.38
N VAL A 97 -13.93 -6.01 18.34
CA VAL A 97 -13.84 -7.31 19.03
C VAL A 97 -13.68 -7.14 20.53
N LYS A 98 -13.04 -6.08 21.02
CA LYS A 98 -12.85 -5.79 22.44
C LYS A 98 -14.17 -5.77 23.21
N GLU A 99 -15.23 -5.18 22.61
CA GLU A 99 -16.54 -5.12 23.23
C GLU A 99 -17.11 -6.53 23.56
N THR A 100 -16.73 -7.53 22.77
CA THR A 100 -17.17 -8.92 23.03
C THR A 100 -16.45 -9.61 24.18
N TYR A 101 -15.34 -9.02 24.65
CA TYR A 101 -14.52 -9.54 25.74
C TYR A 101 -14.58 -8.68 27.01
N LYS A 102 -15.55 -7.75 27.12
CA LYS A 102 -15.65 -6.78 28.22
C LYS A 102 -15.57 -7.40 29.63
N GLU A 103 -16.02 -8.64 29.79
CA GLU A 103 -15.98 -9.36 31.07
C GLU A 103 -14.65 -10.10 31.30
N ASN A 104 -13.80 -10.21 30.26
CA ASN A 104 -12.47 -10.81 30.37
C ASN A 104 -11.39 -9.71 30.41
N ARG A 105 -11.09 -9.23 31.60
CA ARG A 105 -10.15 -8.13 31.83
C ARG A 105 -8.78 -8.36 31.21
N LEU A 106 -8.23 -9.56 31.31
CA LEU A 106 -6.91 -9.89 30.75
C LEU A 106 -6.92 -9.77 29.22
N LYS A 107 -8.01 -10.22 28.57
CA LYS A 107 -8.13 -10.11 27.12
C LYS A 107 -8.30 -8.67 26.66
N VAL A 108 -9.06 -7.88 27.39
CA VAL A 108 -9.23 -6.43 27.14
C VAL A 108 -7.88 -5.71 27.26
N GLU A 109 -7.10 -6.00 28.30
CA GLU A 109 -5.76 -5.40 28.49
C GLU A 109 -4.80 -5.76 27.35
N GLN A 110 -4.81 -7.03 26.88
CA GLN A 110 -4.01 -7.46 25.74
C GLN A 110 -4.39 -6.70 24.47
N ILE A 111 -5.68 -6.56 24.19
CA ILE A 111 -6.18 -5.82 23.01
C ILE A 111 -5.80 -4.34 23.10
N ASN A 112 -5.96 -3.70 24.25
CA ASN A 112 -5.58 -2.30 24.42
C ASN A 112 -4.07 -2.07 24.18
N LYS A 113 -3.20 -2.99 24.61
CA LYS A 113 -1.77 -2.92 24.33
C LYS A 113 -1.47 -2.96 22.83
N GLU A 114 -2.20 -3.78 22.06
CA GLU A 114 -2.02 -3.81 20.61
C GLU A 114 -2.53 -2.53 19.94
N ILE A 115 -3.69 -2.00 20.36
CA ILE A 115 -4.23 -0.72 19.86
C ILE A 115 -3.24 0.42 20.08
N GLN A 116 -2.63 0.49 21.27
CA GLN A 116 -1.66 1.54 21.61
C GLN A 116 -0.40 1.56 20.73
N LYS A 117 -0.01 0.41 20.16
CA LYS A 117 1.13 0.31 19.25
C LYS A 117 0.83 0.84 17.85
N ILE A 118 -0.44 0.84 17.43
CA ILE A 118 -0.81 1.13 16.04
C ILE A 118 -0.56 2.59 15.66
N ASN A 119 -0.99 3.54 16.48
CA ASN A 119 -0.85 4.96 16.13
C ASN A 119 0.60 5.42 15.92
N PRO A 120 1.56 5.10 16.82
CA PRO A 120 2.96 5.39 16.56
C PRO A 120 3.45 4.78 15.25
N MET A 121 3.13 3.51 15.01
CA MET A 121 3.54 2.80 13.79
C MET A 121 2.96 3.45 12.53
N LEU A 122 1.72 3.92 12.56
CA LEU A 122 1.13 4.65 11.42
C LEU A 122 1.86 5.96 11.13
N LEU A 123 2.30 6.68 12.17
CA LEU A 123 3.09 7.90 11.99
C LEU A 123 4.45 7.57 11.36
N ASP A 124 5.14 6.56 11.87
CA ASP A 124 6.43 6.11 11.35
C ASP A 124 6.34 5.69 9.88
N VAL A 125 5.31 4.92 9.50
CA VAL A 125 5.09 4.49 8.11
C VAL A 125 4.79 5.69 7.21
N LYS A 126 3.93 6.59 7.65
CA LYS A 126 3.59 7.80 6.89
C LYS A 126 4.83 8.68 6.64
N GLU A 127 5.62 8.90 7.68
CA GLU A 127 6.87 9.66 7.59
C GLU A 127 7.87 8.96 6.67
N TRP A 128 8.03 7.65 6.83
CA TRP A 128 8.92 6.87 5.97
C TRP A 128 8.54 6.98 4.48
N ILE A 129 7.25 6.84 4.13
CA ILE A 129 6.77 7.06 2.75
C ILE A 129 7.11 8.48 2.28
N HIS A 130 6.84 9.48 3.13
CA HIS A 130 7.06 10.88 2.80
C HIS A 130 8.53 11.20 2.51
N MET A 131 9.44 10.57 3.24
CA MET A 131 10.88 10.82 3.15
C MET A 131 11.55 10.01 2.05
N ASN A 132 11.10 8.78 1.80
CA ASN A 132 11.82 7.84 0.95
C ASN A 132 11.17 7.62 -0.42
N MET A 133 9.84 7.76 -0.52
CA MET A 133 9.12 7.48 -1.78
C MET A 133 8.84 8.73 -2.62
N TYR A 134 9.26 9.93 -2.19
CA TYR A 134 9.10 11.13 -2.99
C TYR A 134 10.41 11.48 -3.71
N SER A 135 10.39 11.42 -5.04
CA SER A 135 11.52 11.85 -5.86
C SER A 135 11.53 13.39 -6.01
N ASN A 136 12.55 14.03 -5.45
CA ASN A 136 12.74 15.47 -5.65
C ASN A 136 13.12 15.82 -7.09
N GLU A 137 13.76 14.91 -7.82
CA GLU A 137 14.09 15.09 -9.24
C GLU A 137 12.82 15.09 -10.10
N LYS A 138 11.97 14.09 -9.93
CA LYS A 138 10.71 13.93 -10.68
C LYS A 138 9.56 14.78 -10.11
N GLN A 139 9.70 15.33 -8.91
CA GLN A 139 8.66 16.04 -8.16
C GLN A 139 7.37 15.21 -7.97
N THR A 140 7.52 13.86 -7.84
CA THR A 140 6.40 12.92 -7.67
C THR A 140 6.73 11.86 -6.63
N TYR A 141 5.70 11.24 -6.05
CA TYR A 141 5.87 9.93 -5.45
C TYR A 141 6.18 8.90 -6.54
N VAL A 142 7.03 7.95 -6.22
CA VAL A 142 7.51 6.89 -7.11
C VAL A 142 7.15 5.52 -6.55
N ASN A 143 7.16 4.51 -7.41
CA ASN A 143 6.72 3.17 -7.05
C ASN A 143 7.66 2.41 -6.12
N ASP A 144 8.97 2.69 -6.20
CA ASP A 144 10.01 1.95 -5.50
C ASP A 144 11.26 2.83 -5.31
N ILE A 145 12.06 2.58 -4.27
CA ILE A 145 13.26 3.37 -3.94
C ILE A 145 14.43 3.02 -4.88
N GLU A 146 14.64 1.73 -5.14
CA GLU A 146 15.78 1.26 -5.94
C GLU A 146 15.55 1.47 -7.43
N ASN A 147 14.29 1.51 -7.86
CA ASN A 147 13.91 1.74 -9.25
C ASN A 147 12.76 2.78 -9.35
N PRO A 148 13.08 4.07 -9.07
CA PRO A 148 12.06 5.12 -8.96
C PRO A 148 11.44 5.45 -10.31
N ARG A 149 10.20 5.01 -10.53
CA ARG A 149 9.39 5.30 -11.72
C ARG A 149 8.12 6.02 -11.31
N ILE A 150 7.64 6.89 -12.19
CA ILE A 150 6.28 7.39 -12.08
C ILE A 150 5.35 6.20 -12.36
N ASP A 151 4.41 5.97 -11.47
CA ASP A 151 3.54 4.82 -11.49
C ASP A 151 2.13 5.23 -11.02
N ILE A 152 1.10 4.79 -11.74
CA ILE A 152 -0.27 5.15 -11.41
C ILE A 152 -0.71 4.59 -10.04
N SER A 153 -0.09 3.52 -9.57
CA SER A 153 -0.35 2.95 -8.25
C SER A 153 -0.05 3.90 -7.09
N THR A 154 0.76 4.95 -7.32
CA THR A 154 1.02 6.01 -6.32
C THR A 154 -0.23 6.79 -5.92
N LEU A 155 -1.29 6.79 -6.75
CA LEU A 155 -2.58 7.38 -6.38
C LEU A 155 -3.24 6.64 -5.20
N SER A 156 -2.83 5.42 -4.92
CA SER A 156 -3.27 4.66 -3.74
C SER A 156 -2.94 5.35 -2.42
N LEU A 157 -1.96 6.23 -2.39
CA LEU A 157 -1.63 7.08 -1.24
C LEU A 157 -2.81 7.97 -0.80
N VAL A 158 -3.69 8.32 -1.75
CA VAL A 158 -4.95 9.04 -1.47
C VAL A 158 -6.13 8.09 -1.44
N THR A 159 -6.34 7.32 -2.49
CA THR A 159 -7.46 6.38 -2.60
C THR A 159 -6.98 5.02 -3.13
N PRO A 160 -7.28 3.91 -2.48
CA PRO A 160 -8.21 3.76 -1.36
C PRO A 160 -7.59 3.93 0.05
N PHE A 161 -6.28 4.11 0.20
CA PHE A 161 -5.61 3.90 1.49
C PHE A 161 -5.59 5.12 2.43
N ASN A 162 -5.90 6.32 1.94
CA ASN A 162 -6.09 7.55 2.75
C ASN A 162 -4.90 7.88 3.68
N ILE A 163 -3.67 7.82 3.14
CA ILE A 163 -2.44 8.20 3.86
C ILE A 163 -2.23 9.71 3.78
N PHE A 164 -2.40 10.26 2.59
CA PHE A 164 -2.31 11.68 2.30
C PHE A 164 -3.65 12.21 1.78
N THR A 165 -3.81 13.52 1.81
CA THR A 165 -5.00 14.17 1.24
C THR A 165 -4.73 14.63 -0.19
N VAL A 166 -5.79 14.70 -1.00
CA VAL A 166 -5.70 15.15 -2.40
C VAL A 166 -5.15 16.59 -2.53
N ASN A 167 -5.30 17.41 -1.48
CA ASN A 167 -4.87 18.82 -1.50
C ASN A 167 -3.39 19.01 -1.09
N GLU A 168 -2.69 17.96 -0.69
CA GLU A 168 -1.27 18.06 -0.38
C GLU A 168 -0.45 18.31 -1.64
N LYS A 169 0.42 19.33 -1.61
CA LYS A 169 1.22 19.75 -2.77
C LYS A 169 1.97 18.59 -3.44
N LYS A 170 2.56 17.69 -2.66
CA LYS A 170 3.25 16.52 -3.21
C LYS A 170 2.29 15.58 -3.95
N MET A 171 1.04 15.43 -3.50
CA MET A 171 0.05 14.60 -4.20
C MET A 171 -0.46 15.28 -5.48
N ILE A 172 -0.66 16.61 -5.46
CA ILE A 172 -0.98 17.37 -6.67
C ILE A 172 0.14 17.21 -7.70
N ASN A 173 1.39 17.37 -7.29
CA ASN A 173 2.54 17.19 -8.16
C ASN A 173 2.61 15.77 -8.73
N THR A 174 2.31 14.76 -7.89
CA THR A 174 2.27 13.34 -8.33
C THR A 174 1.20 13.12 -9.38
N TYR A 175 0.00 13.65 -9.18
CA TYR A 175 -1.06 13.59 -10.19
C TYR A 175 -0.63 14.27 -11.51
N MET A 176 -0.04 15.46 -11.44
CA MET A 176 0.47 16.16 -12.63
C MET A 176 1.56 15.35 -13.34
N GLY A 177 2.47 14.74 -12.58
CA GLY A 177 3.49 13.86 -13.14
C GLY A 177 2.89 12.63 -13.86
N ILE A 178 1.85 12.04 -13.31
CA ILE A 178 1.09 10.94 -13.95
C ILE A 178 0.43 11.42 -15.24
N GLU A 179 -0.28 12.56 -15.21
CA GLU A 179 -0.90 13.17 -16.39
C GLU A 179 0.11 13.38 -17.53
N MET A 180 1.26 13.93 -17.21
CA MET A 180 2.29 14.26 -18.19
C MET A 180 3.02 13.04 -18.75
N ASN A 181 3.21 11.99 -17.94
CA ASN A 181 4.08 10.88 -18.30
C ASN A 181 3.35 9.59 -18.66
N LEU A 182 2.15 9.36 -18.12
CA LEU A 182 1.45 8.08 -18.27
C LEU A 182 0.20 8.17 -19.13
N ARG A 183 -0.35 9.36 -19.38
CA ARG A 183 -1.56 9.49 -20.17
C ARG A 183 -1.35 9.03 -21.61
N THR A 184 -2.26 8.21 -22.11
CA THR A 184 -2.25 7.74 -23.50
C THR A 184 -3.13 8.64 -24.39
N TYR A 185 -2.89 8.59 -25.70
CA TYR A 185 -3.69 9.34 -26.67
C TYR A 185 -5.18 8.91 -26.70
N THR A 186 -5.49 7.69 -26.24
CA THR A 186 -6.86 7.17 -26.14
C THR A 186 -7.59 7.59 -24.85
N GLY A 187 -6.94 8.40 -23.99
CA GLY A 187 -7.52 8.88 -22.73
C GLY A 187 -7.32 7.94 -21.53
N GLY A 188 -6.68 6.77 -21.71
CA GLY A 188 -6.26 5.90 -20.62
C GLY A 188 -4.88 6.26 -20.07
N TYR A 189 -4.36 5.42 -19.17
CA TYR A 189 -3.03 5.59 -18.58
C TYR A 189 -2.21 4.31 -18.74
N LEU A 190 -0.90 4.48 -18.91
CA LEU A 190 0.08 3.42 -18.69
C LEU A 190 0.13 3.07 -17.21
N ARG A 191 0.54 1.85 -16.87
CA ARG A 191 0.73 1.44 -15.48
C ARG A 191 1.88 2.24 -14.83
N TYR A 192 2.99 2.40 -15.57
CA TYR A 192 4.19 3.10 -15.13
C TYR A 192 5.01 3.62 -16.32
N GLU A 193 6.04 4.41 -16.03
CA GLU A 193 6.97 4.92 -17.03
C GLU A 193 7.58 3.78 -17.87
N ASN A 194 7.57 3.94 -19.18
CA ASN A 194 8.08 2.97 -20.16
C ASN A 194 7.34 1.62 -20.15
N ASP A 195 6.10 1.59 -19.68
CA ASP A 195 5.23 0.42 -19.79
C ASP A 195 4.92 0.17 -21.27
N ASN A 196 5.38 -0.96 -21.78
CA ASN A 196 5.13 -1.40 -23.16
C ASN A 196 4.16 -2.60 -23.24
N TYR A 197 3.43 -2.86 -22.16
CA TYR A 197 2.46 -3.96 -22.12
C TYR A 197 1.40 -3.79 -23.21
N LEU A 198 1.23 -4.81 -24.04
CA LEU A 198 0.36 -4.82 -25.21
C LEU A 198 0.71 -3.73 -26.27
N GLY A 199 1.96 -3.29 -26.37
CA GLY A 199 2.40 -2.32 -27.38
C GLY A 199 1.82 -0.92 -27.22
N ARG A 200 1.33 -0.54 -26.03
CA ARG A 200 0.76 0.80 -25.75
C ARG A 200 1.84 1.88 -25.83
N LYS A 201 1.49 3.01 -26.44
CA LYS A 201 2.39 4.17 -26.56
C LYS A 201 1.84 5.38 -25.81
N LYS A 202 2.73 6.23 -25.30
CA LYS A 202 2.39 7.53 -24.73
C LYS A 202 1.82 8.46 -25.80
N SER A 203 0.98 9.43 -25.39
CA SER A 203 0.47 10.48 -26.29
C SER A 203 1.60 11.27 -26.96
N MET A 204 2.67 11.60 -26.23
CA MET A 204 3.80 12.37 -26.75
C MET A 204 4.65 11.62 -27.77
N ASP A 205 4.74 10.28 -27.68
CA ASP A 205 5.55 9.49 -28.63
C ASP A 205 4.90 9.45 -30.02
N ILE A 206 3.59 9.60 -30.09
CA ILE A 206 2.84 9.66 -31.36
C ILE A 206 2.99 11.04 -32.02
N ILE A 207 2.94 12.12 -31.23
CA ILE A 207 3.15 13.48 -31.76
C ILE A 207 4.54 13.58 -32.38
N LYS A 208 5.59 13.11 -31.71
CA LYS A 208 6.96 13.08 -32.24
C LYS A 208 7.12 12.22 -33.48
N SER A 209 6.32 11.16 -33.65
CA SER A 209 6.35 10.31 -34.86
C SER A 209 5.57 10.87 -36.05
N LEU A 210 4.77 11.91 -35.85
CA LEU A 210 4.04 12.64 -36.92
C LEU A 210 4.84 13.83 -37.43
N ASP A 211 5.84 14.32 -36.66
CA ASP A 211 6.73 15.44 -37.01
C ASP A 211 8.07 14.95 -37.62
N SER A 212 8.25 13.63 -37.79
CA SER A 212 9.41 13.00 -38.44
C SER A 212 9.04 12.33 -39.75
#